data_a251a6a444225edd39c6796aeb728d15
#
_entry.id   a251a6a444225edd39c6796aeb728d15
#
_cell.length_a   1.000
_cell.length_b   1.000
_cell.length_c   1.000
_cell.angle_alpha   90.00
_cell.angle_beta   90.00
_cell.angle_gamma   90.00
#
_symmetry.space_group_name_H-M   'P 1'
#
loop_
_entity.id
_entity.type
_entity.pdbx_description
1 polymer ?
#
loop_
_entity_poly.entity_id
_entity_poly.type
_entity_poly.pdbx_seq_one_letter_code
_entity_poly.pdbx_strand_id
1 'polypeptide(L)'
;MPEKNIDLHGSAPDKHRFALLLIDVMNDFDFPEADQLLKHARPMARILLRLKRRAQKAGVPVIYVNDNFGQWKSDFQRTVNHCVMQGRGRDVVKLLRPEESDYFVLKPKHSGFFSTTLETLLRYLETQTLILTGIAGNFCVLFTANDAYMRDFNLLVPSDCTVSNTKKENDSALRLMKKFLKADTRSSSRIVFHDSKGKLQQRSRSRRNRARSKVSTR
;
A
#
# COMPACT_ATOMS: atom_id res chain seq x y z
N MET A 1 24.11 -3.93 -7.35
CA MET A 1 23.05 -3.37 -8.20
C MET A 1 22.24 -4.55 -8.73
N PRO A 2 20.90 -4.48 -8.77
CA PRO A 2 20.13 -5.54 -9.40
C PRO A 2 20.52 -5.64 -10.87
N GLU A 3 20.61 -6.86 -11.41
CA GLU A 3 20.86 -7.07 -12.83
C GLU A 3 19.78 -6.36 -13.64
N LYS A 4 20.18 -5.49 -14.54
CA LYS A 4 19.25 -4.87 -15.49
C LYS A 4 18.69 -5.97 -16.38
N ASN A 5 17.38 -6.06 -16.44
CA ASN A 5 16.72 -6.88 -17.45
C ASN A 5 17.15 -6.39 -18.83
N ILE A 6 17.83 -7.24 -19.60
CA ILE A 6 18.45 -6.89 -20.89
C ILE A 6 17.38 -6.77 -21.97
N ASP A 7 16.21 -7.36 -21.77
CA ASP A 7 15.12 -7.21 -22.72
C ASP A 7 14.41 -5.85 -22.53
N LEU A 8 13.80 -5.35 -23.57
CA LEU A 8 13.14 -4.02 -23.63
C LEU A 8 11.89 -3.91 -22.73
N HIS A 9 11.54 -4.96 -21.98
CA HIS A 9 10.32 -5.03 -21.18
C HIS A 9 10.48 -4.45 -19.77
N GLY A 10 11.55 -3.74 -19.50
CA GLY A 10 11.72 -2.94 -18.30
C GLY A 10 12.59 -3.57 -17.22
N SER A 11 12.95 -2.73 -16.28
CA SER A 11 13.71 -3.08 -15.09
C SER A 11 12.76 -3.20 -13.92
N ALA A 12 12.27 -4.40 -13.65
CA ALA A 12 11.54 -4.73 -12.43
C ALA A 12 12.32 -5.80 -11.65
N PRO A 13 13.40 -5.39 -10.97
CA PRO A 13 14.32 -6.33 -10.29
C PRO A 13 13.69 -6.98 -9.06
N ASP A 14 12.60 -6.40 -8.54
CA ASP A 14 12.06 -6.72 -7.22
C ASP A 14 10.99 -7.82 -7.31
N LYS A 15 11.32 -8.96 -7.92
CA LYS A 15 10.42 -10.10 -7.98
C LYS A 15 10.03 -10.56 -6.59
N HIS A 16 8.74 -10.51 -6.29
CA HIS A 16 8.21 -10.93 -5.00
C HIS A 16 6.76 -11.38 -5.11
N ARG A 17 6.41 -12.48 -4.44
CA ARG A 17 5.04 -13.00 -4.44
C ARG A 17 3.99 -12.08 -3.81
N PHE A 18 4.39 -11.07 -3.05
CA PHE A 18 3.53 -10.01 -2.52
C PHE A 18 3.85 -8.69 -3.21
N ALA A 19 2.84 -7.83 -3.38
CA ALA A 19 3.01 -6.41 -3.67
C ALA A 19 2.09 -5.60 -2.73
N LEU A 20 2.60 -4.48 -2.23
CA LEU A 20 1.84 -3.55 -1.39
C LEU A 20 1.34 -2.39 -2.25
N LEU A 21 0.03 -2.27 -2.42
CA LEU A 21 -0.60 -1.18 -3.15
C LEU A 21 -1.10 -0.10 -2.19
N LEU A 22 -0.63 1.13 -2.41
CA LEU A 22 -1.12 2.34 -1.74
C LEU A 22 -2.04 3.09 -2.70
N ILE A 23 -3.35 2.94 -2.50
CA ILE A 23 -4.37 3.44 -3.43
C ILE A 23 -4.82 4.84 -2.98
N ASP A 24 -4.70 5.82 -3.87
CA ASP A 24 -5.15 7.22 -3.73
C ASP A 24 -4.70 7.91 -2.43
N VAL A 25 -3.52 7.55 -1.91
CA VAL A 25 -2.95 8.19 -0.71
C VAL A 25 -2.26 9.51 -1.03
N MET A 26 -1.88 9.75 -2.29
CA MET A 26 -1.43 11.04 -2.79
C MET A 26 -2.68 11.83 -3.22
N ASN A 27 -3.30 12.52 -2.26
CA ASN A 27 -4.58 13.18 -2.42
C ASN A 27 -4.50 14.59 -1.80
N ASP A 28 -5.04 15.59 -2.48
CA ASP A 28 -5.11 16.96 -1.97
C ASP A 28 -6.27 17.16 -0.98
N PHE A 29 -7.24 16.23 -0.98
CA PHE A 29 -8.46 16.29 -0.19
C PHE A 29 -9.29 17.56 -0.47
N ASP A 30 -9.29 18.00 -1.73
CA ASP A 30 -10.09 19.14 -2.19
C ASP A 30 -11.43 18.68 -2.81
N PHE A 31 -12.30 18.13 -1.97
CA PHE A 31 -13.63 17.68 -2.33
C PHE A 31 -14.59 17.82 -1.14
N PRO A 32 -15.91 17.85 -1.39
CA PRO A 32 -16.90 17.80 -0.33
C PRO A 32 -16.66 16.63 0.62
N GLU A 33 -16.90 16.81 1.92
CA GLU A 33 -16.73 15.78 2.96
C GLU A 33 -15.30 15.30 3.23
N ALA A 34 -14.27 15.91 2.61
CA ALA A 34 -12.88 15.56 2.81
C ALA A 34 -12.46 15.59 4.30
N ASP A 35 -13.05 16.47 5.11
CA ASP A 35 -12.77 16.54 6.55
C ASP A 35 -13.19 15.27 7.30
N GLN A 36 -14.28 14.63 6.87
CA GLN A 36 -14.71 13.36 7.46
C GLN A 36 -13.67 12.27 7.14
N LEU A 37 -13.25 12.18 5.89
CA LEU A 37 -12.25 11.22 5.45
C LEU A 37 -10.90 11.46 6.13
N LEU A 38 -10.44 12.71 6.25
CA LEU A 38 -9.19 13.08 6.90
C LEU A 38 -9.10 12.67 8.37
N LYS A 39 -10.23 12.72 9.11
CA LYS A 39 -10.29 12.23 10.50
C LYS A 39 -9.85 10.77 10.60
N HIS A 40 -10.20 9.96 9.60
CA HIS A 40 -9.85 8.54 9.52
C HIS A 40 -8.51 8.31 8.83
N ALA A 41 -8.17 9.10 7.81
CA ALA A 41 -6.94 8.96 7.04
C ALA A 41 -5.68 9.26 7.87
N ARG A 42 -5.70 10.24 8.76
CA ARG A 42 -4.55 10.60 9.61
C ARG A 42 -4.06 9.46 10.51
N PRO A 43 -4.89 8.81 11.33
CA PRO A 43 -4.45 7.65 12.11
C PRO A 43 -4.07 6.46 11.23
N MET A 44 -4.82 6.20 10.14
CA MET A 44 -4.52 5.14 9.19
C MET A 44 -3.14 5.33 8.55
N ALA A 45 -2.78 6.54 8.13
CA ALA A 45 -1.49 6.83 7.49
C ALA A 45 -0.28 6.44 8.37
N ARG A 46 -0.39 6.63 9.69
CA ARG A 46 0.68 6.22 10.63
C ARG A 46 0.82 4.68 10.70
N ILE A 47 -0.29 3.96 10.60
CA ILE A 47 -0.30 2.50 10.57
C ILE A 47 0.26 2.00 9.24
N LEU A 48 -0.20 2.60 8.14
CA LEU A 48 0.23 2.26 6.78
C LEU A 48 1.73 2.53 6.58
N LEU A 49 2.28 3.61 7.13
CA LEU A 49 3.72 3.85 7.11
C LEU A 49 4.51 2.72 7.79
N ARG A 50 4.02 2.20 8.92
CA ARG A 50 4.68 1.06 9.57
C ARG A 50 4.60 -0.20 8.72
N LEU A 51 3.46 -0.43 8.05
CA LEU A 51 3.31 -1.54 7.10
C LEU A 51 4.24 -1.37 5.91
N LYS A 52 4.29 -0.18 5.28
CA LYS A 52 5.18 0.16 4.16
C LYS A 52 6.64 -0.14 4.51
N ARG A 53 7.13 0.37 5.64
CA ARG A 53 8.51 0.13 6.09
C ARG A 53 8.81 -1.36 6.31
N ARG A 54 7.85 -2.13 6.79
CA ARG A 54 8.01 -3.58 6.94
C ARG A 54 8.03 -4.29 5.60
N ALA A 55 7.19 -3.88 4.66
CA ALA A 55 7.16 -4.40 3.30
C ALA A 55 8.51 -4.13 2.60
N GLN A 56 8.97 -2.89 2.59
CA GLN A 56 10.27 -2.51 2.01
C GLN A 56 11.44 -3.29 2.63
N LYS A 57 11.47 -3.42 3.96
CA LYS A 57 12.49 -4.22 4.65
C LYS A 57 12.47 -5.70 4.24
N ALA A 58 11.32 -6.20 3.81
CA ALA A 58 11.15 -7.58 3.34
C ALA A 58 11.39 -7.73 1.83
N GLY A 59 11.74 -6.66 1.11
CA GLY A 59 11.88 -6.65 -0.35
C GLY A 59 10.56 -6.73 -1.09
N VAL A 60 9.43 -6.45 -0.42
CA VAL A 60 8.10 -6.41 -1.05
C VAL A 60 7.95 -5.13 -1.84
N PRO A 61 7.69 -5.19 -3.15
CA PRO A 61 7.43 -4.00 -3.97
C PRO A 61 6.29 -3.16 -3.42
N VAL A 62 6.52 -1.86 -3.35
CA VAL A 62 5.51 -0.86 -2.97
C VAL A 62 5.08 -0.12 -4.22
N ILE A 63 3.77 -0.10 -4.49
CA ILE A 63 3.20 0.48 -5.70
C ILE A 63 2.16 1.54 -5.29
N TYR A 64 2.41 2.78 -5.67
CA TYR A 64 1.42 3.84 -5.58
C TYR A 64 0.47 3.74 -6.76
N VAL A 65 -0.80 3.50 -6.48
CA VAL A 65 -1.86 3.41 -7.49
C VAL A 65 -2.78 4.61 -7.28
N ASN A 66 -2.56 5.68 -8.04
CA ASN A 66 -3.16 6.96 -7.73
C ASN A 66 -4.00 7.51 -8.89
N ASP A 67 -5.11 8.14 -8.55
CA ASP A 67 -5.95 8.83 -9.52
C ASP A 67 -5.16 9.96 -10.19
N ASN A 68 -5.44 10.21 -11.48
CA ASN A 68 -4.86 11.32 -12.21
C ASN A 68 -5.65 12.63 -12.01
N PHE A 69 -6.73 12.60 -11.22
CA PHE A 69 -7.64 13.73 -10.96
C PHE A 69 -8.14 14.45 -12.24
N GLY A 70 -8.28 13.70 -13.34
CA GLY A 70 -8.66 14.26 -14.64
C GLY A 70 -7.57 15.11 -15.31
N GLN A 71 -6.37 15.12 -14.80
CA GLN A 71 -5.25 15.92 -15.30
C GLN A 71 -4.40 15.12 -16.30
N TRP A 72 -4.87 15.02 -17.54
CA TRP A 72 -4.20 14.27 -18.61
C TRP A 72 -2.83 14.83 -19.05
N LYS A 73 -2.50 16.06 -18.64
CA LYS A 73 -1.21 16.71 -18.90
C LYS A 73 -0.29 16.72 -17.67
N SER A 74 -0.58 15.89 -16.67
CA SER A 74 0.19 15.77 -15.45
C SER A 74 0.94 14.43 -15.38
N ASP A 75 1.89 14.36 -14.46
CA ASP A 75 2.59 13.15 -14.09
C ASP A 75 2.47 12.91 -12.57
N PHE A 76 2.94 11.74 -12.13
CA PHE A 76 2.85 11.36 -10.71
C PHE A 76 3.64 12.31 -9.80
N GLN A 77 4.81 12.77 -10.23
CA GLN A 77 5.63 13.68 -9.41
C GLN A 77 4.95 15.04 -9.22
N ARG A 78 4.28 15.56 -10.26
CA ARG A 78 3.49 16.79 -10.15
C ARG A 78 2.31 16.61 -9.20
N THR A 79 1.62 15.46 -9.26
CA THR A 79 0.54 15.11 -8.33
C THR A 79 1.05 15.10 -6.89
N VAL A 80 2.16 14.42 -6.60
CA VAL A 80 2.78 14.39 -5.26
C VAL A 80 3.13 15.81 -4.79
N ASN A 81 3.77 16.60 -5.64
CA ASN A 81 4.18 17.97 -5.29
C ASN A 81 2.96 18.86 -5.01
N HIS A 82 1.91 18.79 -5.83
CA HIS A 82 0.66 19.51 -5.61
C HIS A 82 0.07 19.17 -4.24
N CYS A 83 -0.11 17.88 -3.94
CA CYS A 83 -0.69 17.42 -2.67
C CYS A 83 0.16 17.81 -1.46
N VAL A 84 1.50 17.84 -1.59
CA VAL A 84 2.43 18.27 -0.52
C VAL A 84 2.34 19.77 -0.27
N MET A 85 2.20 20.57 -1.32
CA MET A 85 2.25 22.04 -1.24
C MET A 85 0.89 22.67 -0.91
N GLN A 86 -0.18 22.18 -1.50
CA GLN A 86 -1.50 22.84 -1.50
C GLN A 86 -2.61 22.02 -0.85
N GLY A 87 -2.47 20.69 -0.75
CA GLY A 87 -3.53 19.82 -0.26
C GLY A 87 -3.86 20.02 1.21
N ARG A 88 -5.14 19.85 1.58
CA ARG A 88 -5.64 19.85 2.97
C ARG A 88 -5.09 18.65 3.77
N GLY A 89 -4.75 17.55 3.09
CA GLY A 89 -4.16 16.33 3.63
C GLY A 89 -2.63 16.29 3.63
N ARG A 90 -1.96 17.44 3.60
CA ARG A 90 -0.47 17.54 3.52
C ARG A 90 0.27 16.69 4.54
N ASP A 91 -0.27 16.56 5.74
CA ASP A 91 0.30 15.74 6.82
C ASP A 91 0.25 14.25 6.49
N VAL A 92 -0.83 13.77 5.87
CA VAL A 92 -0.97 12.38 5.38
C VAL A 92 0.01 12.13 4.22
N VAL A 93 0.03 13.03 3.24
CA VAL A 93 0.87 12.91 2.04
C VAL A 93 2.36 12.96 2.39
N LYS A 94 2.79 13.89 3.25
CA LYS A 94 4.19 13.97 3.72
C LYS A 94 4.63 12.70 4.43
N LEU A 95 3.74 12.10 5.23
CA LEU A 95 4.01 10.88 5.98
C LEU A 95 4.19 9.66 5.05
N LEU A 96 3.40 9.61 3.98
CA LEU A 96 3.38 8.49 3.01
C LEU A 96 4.09 8.84 1.69
N ARG A 97 4.98 9.83 1.71
CA ARG A 97 5.68 10.26 0.49
C ARG A 97 6.37 9.06 -0.19
N PRO A 98 6.27 8.96 -1.53
CA PRO A 98 7.00 7.94 -2.29
C PRO A 98 8.51 8.08 -2.13
N GLU A 99 9.20 6.96 -2.12
CA GLU A 99 10.65 6.85 -2.16
C GLU A 99 11.10 6.45 -3.58
N GLU A 100 12.35 6.65 -3.91
CA GLU A 100 12.88 6.38 -5.26
C GLU A 100 12.70 4.92 -5.69
N SER A 101 12.70 4.00 -4.74
CA SER A 101 12.47 2.57 -4.97
C SER A 101 11.01 2.18 -5.15
N ASP A 102 10.07 3.09 -4.92
CA ASP A 102 8.65 2.78 -5.02
C ASP A 102 8.15 2.91 -6.46
N TYR A 103 7.31 1.99 -6.87
CA TYR A 103 6.63 2.04 -8.17
C TYR A 103 5.40 2.95 -8.11
N PHE A 104 4.95 3.40 -9.29
CA PHE A 104 3.69 4.14 -9.38
C PHE A 104 2.90 3.76 -10.64
N VAL A 105 1.59 3.90 -10.52
CA VAL A 105 0.62 3.74 -11.61
C VAL A 105 -0.41 4.83 -11.48
N LEU A 106 -0.63 5.61 -12.53
CA LEU A 106 -1.73 6.57 -12.61
C LEU A 106 -2.95 5.89 -13.22
N LYS A 107 -4.09 6.00 -12.54
CA LYS A 107 -5.36 5.43 -12.98
C LYS A 107 -6.36 6.52 -13.38
N PRO A 108 -7.09 6.35 -14.48
CA PRO A 108 -8.09 7.33 -14.93
C PRO A 108 -9.46 7.13 -14.28
N LYS A 109 -9.67 6.04 -13.57
CA LYS A 109 -10.92 5.63 -12.92
C LYS A 109 -10.63 4.92 -11.60
N HIS A 110 -11.67 4.46 -10.93
CA HIS A 110 -11.62 3.95 -9.56
C HIS A 110 -10.73 2.73 -9.37
N SER A 111 -10.79 1.76 -10.29
CA SER A 111 -9.94 0.58 -10.21
C SER A 111 -8.52 0.87 -10.69
N GLY A 112 -7.54 0.37 -9.93
CA GLY A 112 -6.13 0.40 -10.30
C GLY A 112 -5.80 -0.38 -11.58
N PHE A 113 -6.67 -1.30 -11.99
CA PHE A 113 -6.47 -2.10 -13.21
C PHE A 113 -7.09 -1.48 -14.46
N PHE A 114 -8.06 -0.56 -14.29
CA PHE A 114 -8.80 -0.03 -15.41
C PHE A 114 -7.93 0.87 -16.30
N SER A 115 -7.62 0.42 -17.50
CA SER A 115 -6.81 1.14 -18.49
C SER A 115 -5.46 1.63 -17.94
N THR A 116 -4.78 0.77 -17.18
CA THR A 116 -3.46 1.06 -16.59
C THR A 116 -2.44 -0.03 -16.90
N THR A 117 -1.19 0.24 -16.57
CA THR A 117 -0.09 -0.72 -16.69
C THR A 117 0.06 -1.62 -15.45
N LEU A 118 -0.85 -1.54 -14.46
CA LEU A 118 -0.70 -2.27 -13.19
C LEU A 118 -0.58 -3.77 -13.39
N GLU A 119 -1.43 -4.37 -14.23
CA GLU A 119 -1.39 -5.82 -14.47
C GLU A 119 -0.06 -6.26 -15.08
N THR A 120 0.44 -5.51 -16.06
CA THR A 120 1.73 -5.78 -16.68
C THR A 120 2.87 -5.70 -15.66
N LEU A 121 2.89 -4.64 -14.83
CA LEU A 121 3.87 -4.48 -13.76
C LEU A 121 3.84 -5.67 -12.78
N LEU A 122 2.65 -6.08 -12.32
CA LEU A 122 2.50 -7.20 -11.38
C LEU A 122 2.99 -8.53 -11.95
N ARG A 123 2.86 -8.73 -13.27
CA ARG A 123 3.43 -9.90 -13.97
C ARG A 123 4.95 -9.88 -13.94
N TYR A 124 5.59 -8.74 -14.22
CA TYR A 124 7.05 -8.60 -14.14
C TYR A 124 7.58 -8.83 -12.73
N LEU A 125 6.83 -8.39 -11.72
CA LEU A 125 7.14 -8.61 -10.31
C LEU A 125 6.86 -10.05 -9.83
N GLU A 126 6.25 -10.91 -10.67
CA GLU A 126 5.83 -12.28 -10.33
C GLU A 126 4.90 -12.33 -9.10
N THR A 127 4.09 -11.30 -8.94
CA THR A 127 3.21 -11.14 -7.79
C THR A 127 2.03 -12.10 -7.86
N GLN A 128 1.69 -12.72 -6.73
CA GLN A 128 0.53 -13.61 -6.55
C GLN A 128 -0.46 -13.08 -5.51
N THR A 129 0.01 -12.26 -4.59
CA THR A 129 -0.80 -11.74 -3.47
C THR A 129 -0.70 -10.23 -3.41
N LEU A 130 -1.83 -9.56 -3.45
CA LEU A 130 -1.92 -8.10 -3.34
C LEU A 130 -2.32 -7.69 -1.93
N ILE A 131 -1.58 -6.74 -1.36
CA ILE A 131 -1.95 -6.08 -0.11
C ILE A 131 -2.53 -4.72 -0.49
N LEU A 132 -3.85 -4.61 -0.47
CA LEU A 132 -4.57 -3.41 -0.88
C LEU A 132 -4.81 -2.51 0.32
N THR A 133 -4.38 -1.26 0.20
CA THR A 133 -4.47 -0.25 1.26
C THR A 133 -4.85 1.11 0.69
N GLY A 134 -5.24 2.05 1.54
CA GLY A 134 -5.49 3.44 1.12
C GLY A 134 -6.95 3.87 1.16
N ILE A 135 -7.35 4.67 0.18
CA ILE A 135 -8.55 5.49 0.16
C ILE A 135 -9.30 5.33 -1.18
N ALA A 136 -10.64 5.32 -1.22
CA ALA A 136 -11.51 5.01 -0.11
C ALA A 136 -11.79 3.52 -0.10
N GLY A 137 -11.92 2.92 1.10
CA GLY A 137 -12.12 1.48 1.26
C GLY A 137 -13.36 0.95 0.56
N ASN A 138 -14.44 1.74 0.56
CA ASN A 138 -15.71 1.43 -0.09
C ASN A 138 -15.77 1.82 -1.57
N PHE A 139 -14.69 2.34 -2.13
CA PHE A 139 -14.67 2.82 -3.51
C PHE A 139 -13.42 2.33 -4.26
N CYS A 140 -12.36 3.13 -4.38
CA CYS A 140 -11.19 2.76 -5.19
C CYS A 140 -10.53 1.46 -4.72
N VAL A 141 -10.45 1.23 -3.40
CA VAL A 141 -9.90 -0.03 -2.86
C VAL A 141 -10.81 -1.21 -3.21
N LEU A 142 -12.14 -1.07 -3.04
CA LEU A 142 -13.10 -2.11 -3.37
C LEU A 142 -13.12 -2.45 -4.86
N PHE A 143 -13.11 -1.44 -5.75
CA PHE A 143 -13.08 -1.66 -7.19
C PHE A 143 -11.77 -2.33 -7.63
N THR A 144 -10.64 -1.92 -7.06
CA THR A 144 -9.35 -2.57 -7.31
C THR A 144 -9.34 -4.02 -6.80
N ALA A 145 -9.93 -4.27 -5.63
CA ALA A 145 -10.04 -5.62 -5.07
C ALA A 145 -10.90 -6.55 -5.95
N ASN A 146 -11.99 -6.04 -6.51
CA ASN A 146 -12.84 -6.75 -7.46
C ASN A 146 -12.07 -7.18 -8.70
N ASP A 147 -11.38 -6.23 -9.32
CA ASP A 147 -10.58 -6.49 -10.52
C ASP A 147 -9.41 -7.43 -10.26
N ALA A 148 -8.79 -7.31 -9.09
CA ALA A 148 -7.73 -8.21 -8.65
C ALA A 148 -8.24 -9.65 -8.42
N TYR A 149 -9.42 -9.79 -7.83
CA TYR A 149 -10.07 -11.09 -7.62
C TYR A 149 -10.37 -11.79 -8.94
N MET A 150 -10.91 -11.05 -9.93
CA MET A 150 -11.20 -11.60 -11.27
C MET A 150 -9.92 -11.96 -12.07
N ARG A 151 -8.75 -11.58 -11.59
CA ARG A 151 -7.42 -11.92 -12.13
C ARG A 151 -6.67 -12.93 -11.28
N ASP A 152 -7.39 -13.65 -10.42
CA ASP A 152 -6.88 -14.73 -9.56
C ASP A 152 -5.78 -14.30 -8.55
N PHE A 153 -5.69 -13.02 -8.21
CA PHE A 153 -4.81 -12.59 -7.13
C PHE A 153 -5.39 -12.98 -5.76
N ASN A 154 -4.52 -13.46 -4.87
CA ASN A 154 -4.84 -13.53 -3.45
C ASN A 154 -4.88 -12.12 -2.84
N LEU A 155 -5.88 -11.86 -1.99
CA LEU A 155 -6.13 -10.54 -1.46
C LEU A 155 -5.91 -10.45 0.05
N LEU A 156 -5.06 -9.52 0.46
CA LEU A 156 -4.95 -9.01 1.82
C LEU A 156 -5.45 -7.56 1.83
N VAL A 157 -6.48 -7.27 2.61
CA VAL A 157 -7.03 -5.91 2.74
C VAL A 157 -7.04 -5.55 4.23
N PRO A 158 -5.91 -5.08 4.78
CA PRO A 158 -5.78 -4.85 6.21
C PRO A 158 -6.81 -3.82 6.70
N SER A 159 -7.65 -4.21 7.65
CA SER A 159 -8.75 -3.38 8.15
C SER A 159 -8.31 -2.06 8.80
N ASP A 160 -7.06 -1.97 9.21
CA ASP A 160 -6.44 -0.79 9.82
C ASP A 160 -5.61 0.05 8.83
N CYS A 161 -5.58 -0.33 7.54
CA CYS A 161 -4.88 0.37 6.47
C CYS A 161 -5.81 0.80 5.32
N THR A 162 -7.12 0.74 5.51
CA THR A 162 -8.14 1.27 4.59
C THR A 162 -9.14 2.11 5.36
N VAL A 163 -9.61 3.19 4.76
CA VAL A 163 -10.60 4.09 5.35
C VAL A 163 -11.59 4.58 4.30
N SER A 164 -12.79 4.92 4.76
CA SER A 164 -13.86 5.58 4.01
C SER A 164 -14.33 6.82 4.78
N ASN A 165 -15.28 7.58 4.23
CA ASN A 165 -15.83 8.76 4.90
C ASN A 165 -16.39 8.42 6.28
N THR A 166 -17.01 7.26 6.41
CA THR A 166 -17.50 6.76 7.69
C THR A 166 -16.94 5.36 8.01
N LYS A 167 -16.80 5.07 9.30
CA LYS A 167 -16.41 3.72 9.75
C LYS A 167 -17.40 2.66 9.27
N LYS A 168 -18.72 2.96 9.26
CA LYS A 168 -19.77 2.04 8.84
C LYS A 168 -19.61 1.61 7.38
N GLU A 169 -19.31 2.56 6.50
CA GLU A 169 -19.05 2.28 5.08
C GLU A 169 -17.81 1.41 4.90
N ASN A 170 -16.72 1.77 5.57
CA ASN A 170 -15.47 1.00 5.50
C ASN A 170 -15.66 -0.43 6.01
N ASP A 171 -16.32 -0.61 7.15
CA ASP A 171 -16.61 -1.94 7.71
C ASP A 171 -17.52 -2.75 6.77
N SER A 172 -18.46 -2.11 6.08
CA SER A 172 -19.34 -2.76 5.10
C SER A 172 -18.56 -3.23 3.88
N ALA A 173 -17.65 -2.40 3.34
CA ALA A 173 -16.78 -2.76 2.24
C ALA A 173 -15.85 -3.92 2.60
N LEU A 174 -15.23 -3.89 3.78
CA LEU A 174 -14.38 -4.98 4.27
C LEU A 174 -15.15 -6.29 4.43
N ARG A 175 -16.39 -6.26 4.95
CA ARG A 175 -17.25 -7.45 5.02
C ARG A 175 -17.57 -8.02 3.64
N LEU A 176 -17.88 -7.14 2.67
CA LEU A 176 -18.13 -7.55 1.28
C LEU A 176 -16.91 -8.21 0.66
N MET A 177 -15.75 -7.56 0.74
CA MET A 177 -14.50 -8.11 0.21
C MET A 177 -14.14 -9.45 0.86
N LYS A 178 -14.29 -9.57 2.18
CA LYS A 178 -14.08 -10.83 2.90
C LYS A 178 -15.03 -11.94 2.44
N LYS A 179 -16.32 -11.64 2.31
CA LYS A 179 -17.35 -12.64 1.99
C LYS A 179 -17.28 -13.11 0.55
N PHE A 180 -17.18 -12.19 -0.39
CA PHE A 180 -17.33 -12.48 -1.81
C PHE A 180 -15.99 -12.59 -2.55
N LEU A 181 -15.00 -11.76 -2.20
CA LEU A 181 -13.70 -11.78 -2.85
C LEU A 181 -12.65 -12.62 -2.08
N LYS A 182 -13.06 -13.31 -1.00
CA LYS A 182 -12.18 -14.13 -0.16
C LYS A 182 -10.98 -13.36 0.42
N ALA A 183 -11.08 -12.03 0.50
CA ALA A 183 -10.01 -11.20 1.03
C ALA A 183 -9.77 -11.47 2.51
N ASP A 184 -8.52 -11.56 2.90
CA ASP A 184 -8.12 -11.57 4.30
C ASP A 184 -8.05 -10.14 4.83
N THR A 185 -8.92 -9.82 5.78
CA THR A 185 -9.07 -8.46 6.34
C THR A 185 -8.46 -8.33 7.74
N ARG A 186 -7.51 -9.22 8.11
CA ARG A 186 -6.78 -9.10 9.37
C ARG A 186 -6.05 -7.77 9.47
N SER A 187 -5.75 -7.30 10.69
CA SER A 187 -4.97 -6.07 10.86
C SER A 187 -3.56 -6.22 10.29
N SER A 188 -2.98 -5.10 9.86
CA SER A 188 -1.65 -5.04 9.25
C SER A 188 -0.55 -5.65 10.13
N SER A 189 -0.68 -5.56 11.45
CA SER A 189 0.27 -6.14 12.41
C SER A 189 0.38 -7.66 12.34
N ARG A 190 -0.65 -8.34 11.82
CA ARG A 190 -0.71 -9.80 11.65
C ARG A 190 -0.19 -10.27 10.29
N ILE A 191 0.13 -9.36 9.37
CA ILE A 191 0.75 -9.73 8.10
C ILE A 191 2.21 -10.08 8.35
N VAL A 192 2.60 -11.27 7.91
CA VAL A 192 3.98 -11.75 7.99
C VAL A 192 4.52 -11.81 6.56
N PHE A 193 5.63 -11.13 6.34
CA PHE A 193 6.35 -11.24 5.08
C PHE A 193 7.39 -12.36 5.20
N HIS A 194 7.41 -13.23 4.19
CA HIS A 194 8.49 -14.18 4.00
C HIS A 194 9.44 -13.59 2.97
N ASP A 195 10.75 -13.81 3.13
CA ASP A 195 11.70 -13.43 2.10
C ASP A 195 11.45 -14.22 0.80
N SER A 196 12.07 -13.78 -0.28
CA SER A 196 11.95 -14.43 -1.60
C SER A 196 12.38 -15.92 -1.59
N LYS A 197 13.03 -16.39 -0.50
CA LYS A 197 13.43 -17.79 -0.26
C LYS A 197 12.50 -18.53 0.69
N GLY A 198 11.35 -17.96 1.05
CA GLY A 198 10.36 -18.61 1.92
C GLY A 198 10.72 -18.66 3.41
N LYS A 199 11.81 -18.01 3.85
CA LYS A 199 12.20 -17.94 5.26
C LYS A 199 11.43 -16.84 5.99
N LEU A 200 10.90 -17.16 7.17
CA LEU A 200 10.30 -16.18 8.09
C LEU A 200 11.35 -15.13 8.49
N GLN A 201 11.06 -13.86 8.25
CA GLN A 201 11.83 -12.79 8.88
C GLN A 201 11.62 -12.88 10.40
N GLN A 202 12.63 -13.37 11.12
CA GLN A 202 12.62 -13.38 12.57
C GLN A 202 12.49 -11.94 13.08
N ARG A 203 11.49 -11.70 13.93
CA ARG A 203 11.43 -10.48 14.74
C ARG A 203 12.78 -10.36 15.45
N SER A 204 13.54 -9.32 15.16
CA SER A 204 14.71 -8.97 15.98
C SER A 204 14.21 -8.64 17.39
N ARG A 205 14.15 -9.64 18.25
CA ARG A 205 14.08 -9.43 19.70
C ARG A 205 15.36 -8.69 20.04
N SER A 206 15.25 -7.39 20.31
CA SER A 206 16.35 -6.57 20.78
C SER A 206 16.99 -7.28 21.95
N ARG A 207 18.30 -7.52 21.84
CA ARG A 207 19.18 -7.91 22.96
C ARG A 207 19.20 -6.79 24.03
N ARG A 208 18.16 -6.72 24.83
CA ARG A 208 18.08 -5.91 26.04
C ARG A 208 17.79 -6.80 27.22
N ASN A 209 18.63 -7.78 27.51
CA ASN A 209 18.68 -8.46 28.81
C ASN A 209 19.98 -9.29 28.99
N ARG A 210 21.13 -8.66 28.75
CA ARG A 210 22.42 -9.27 29.14
C ARG A 210 23.38 -8.27 29.79
N ALA A 211 22.84 -7.35 30.56
CA ALA A 211 23.70 -6.41 31.35
C ALA A 211 23.21 -6.18 32.77
N ARG A 212 22.50 -7.17 33.37
CA ARG A 212 22.14 -7.10 34.82
C ARG A 212 22.36 -8.43 35.54
N SER A 213 23.55 -9.01 35.42
CA SER A 213 23.96 -10.09 36.32
C SER A 213 25.47 -10.23 36.35
N LYS A 214 26.20 -9.16 36.64
CA LYS A 214 27.62 -9.21 37.05
C LYS A 214 27.96 -7.95 37.85
N VAL A 215 27.27 -7.70 38.93
CA VAL A 215 27.79 -6.91 40.06
C VAL A 215 27.09 -7.42 41.32
N SER A 216 27.56 -8.48 41.88
CA SER A 216 27.47 -8.79 43.30
C SER A 216 28.39 -9.98 43.58
N THR A 217 29.61 -9.69 43.92
CA THR A 217 30.49 -10.44 44.83
C THR A 217 31.89 -9.79 44.73
N ARG A 218 32.10 -8.84 45.58
CA ARG A 218 33.26 -8.68 46.44
C ARG A 218 33.03 -7.47 47.35
#